data_5c5cfe49d163f3d539751f490e9b2c97
#
_entry.id   5c5cfe49d163f3d539751f490e9b2c97
#
_cell.length_a   1.000
_cell.length_b   1.000
_cell.length_c   1.000
_cell.angle_alpha   90.00
_cell.angle_beta   90.00
_cell.angle_gamma   90.00
#
_symmetry.space_group_name_H-M   'P 1'
#
loop_
_entity.id
_entity.type
_entity.pdbx_description
1 polymer ?
#
loop_
_entity_poly.entity_id
_entity_poly.type
_entity_poly.pdbx_seq_one_letter_code
_entity_poly.pdbx_strand_id
1 'polypeptide(L)'
;MLKNILSMLLLSTLSISIQAADDLSVNQDIGKPGQAARVPKDNEFKVCADQNNLPYSNQAGEGFENKIAEVIAADLGKDLSYQFWHDRFGFIRNTLKAYRCDVIIGTNTTYDAVNTTKPYYRAGHVWVYRKDS
;
A
#
# COMPACT_ATOMS: atom_id res chain seq x y z
N MET A 1 35.02 32.23 63.26
CA MET A 1 35.59 31.09 62.48
C MET A 1 34.59 30.67 61.43
N LEU A 2 34.99 30.92 60.27
CA LEU A 2 34.22 30.81 59.03
C LEU A 2 34.13 29.35 58.56
N LYS A 3 32.94 28.85 58.27
CA LYS A 3 32.78 27.64 57.50
C LYS A 3 31.81 27.82 56.39
N ASN A 4 32.34 27.92 55.21
CA ASN A 4 31.63 27.92 53.94
C ASN A 4 30.85 26.63 53.78
N ILE A 5 29.58 26.74 53.61
CA ILE A 5 28.76 25.64 53.05
C ILE A 5 28.47 26.00 51.62
N LEU A 6 29.22 25.39 50.74
CA LEU A 6 29.02 25.44 49.31
C LEU A 6 27.85 24.55 48.97
N SER A 7 26.69 25.19 48.78
CA SER A 7 25.50 24.50 48.32
C SER A 7 25.64 24.20 46.84
N MET A 8 25.91 22.95 46.54
CA MET A 8 26.01 22.44 45.20
C MET A 8 24.56 22.18 44.66
N LEU A 9 24.06 23.14 43.94
CA LEU A 9 22.81 22.99 43.18
C LEU A 9 23.03 21.99 42.04
N LEU A 10 22.56 20.77 42.22
CA LEU A 10 22.42 19.79 41.15
C LEU A 10 21.21 20.23 40.31
N LEU A 11 21.48 20.87 39.18
CA LEU A 11 20.51 21.01 38.10
C LEU A 11 20.35 19.64 37.44
N SER A 12 19.34 18.91 37.85
CA SER A 12 18.85 17.78 37.11
C SER A 12 18.16 18.30 35.84
N THR A 13 18.87 18.28 34.71
CA THR A 13 18.24 18.49 33.42
C THR A 13 17.37 17.29 33.10
N LEU A 14 16.07 17.50 33.27
CA LEU A 14 15.08 16.53 32.80
C LEU A 14 15.09 16.54 31.27
N SER A 15 15.83 15.61 30.70
CA SER A 15 15.79 15.36 29.26
C SER A 15 14.42 14.75 28.96
N ILE A 16 13.49 15.58 28.53
CA ILE A 16 12.25 15.10 27.92
C ILE A 16 12.62 14.53 26.57
N SER A 17 12.78 13.21 26.53
CA SER A 17 12.82 12.48 25.28
C SER A 17 11.42 12.58 24.65
N ILE A 18 11.27 13.50 23.72
CA ILE A 18 10.12 13.48 22.80
C ILE A 18 10.33 12.25 21.96
N GLN A 19 9.73 11.13 22.35
CA GLN A 19 9.48 10.05 21.42
C GLN A 19 8.50 10.63 20.42
N ALA A 20 9.03 10.91 19.22
CA ALA A 20 8.19 11.11 18.07
C ALA A 20 7.25 9.91 18.02
N ALA A 21 5.96 10.17 18.11
CA ALA A 21 4.96 9.18 17.75
C ALA A 21 5.37 8.69 16.36
N ASP A 22 5.68 7.41 16.26
CA ASP A 22 5.80 6.76 14.98
C ASP A 22 4.49 7.02 14.27
N ASP A 23 4.57 8.00 13.39
CA ASP A 23 3.54 8.32 12.44
C ASP A 23 3.19 6.99 11.76
N LEU A 24 1.96 6.54 11.93
CA LEU A 24 1.35 5.51 11.13
C LEU A 24 1.26 6.06 9.69
N SER A 25 2.40 6.37 9.11
CA SER A 25 2.50 6.53 7.68
C SER A 25 2.21 5.15 7.11
N VAL A 26 0.98 4.93 6.71
CA VAL A 26 0.65 3.91 5.73
C VAL A 26 1.71 4.09 4.65
N ASN A 27 2.62 3.15 4.59
CA ASN A 27 3.79 3.22 3.73
C ASN A 27 3.31 3.14 2.28
N GLN A 28 2.94 4.30 1.74
CA GLN A 28 2.45 4.48 0.38
C GLN A 28 3.67 4.45 -0.53
N ASP A 29 4.18 3.25 -0.71
CA ASP A 29 5.29 3.03 -1.61
C ASP A 29 4.81 3.19 -3.06
N ILE A 30 4.85 4.42 -3.55
CA ILE A 30 4.62 4.71 -4.97
C ILE A 30 5.85 4.18 -5.70
N GLY A 31 5.71 2.97 -6.25
CA GLY A 31 6.81 2.26 -6.88
C GLY A 31 7.47 3.05 -8.00
N LYS A 32 8.77 3.23 -7.88
CA LYS A 32 9.62 3.81 -8.93
C LYS A 32 10.24 2.70 -9.78
N PRO A 33 10.42 2.90 -11.10
CA PRO A 33 11.17 1.96 -11.92
C PRO A 33 12.55 1.68 -11.31
N GLY A 34 12.95 0.41 -11.25
CA GLY A 34 14.25 0.01 -10.69
C GLY A 34 14.29 -0.23 -9.18
N GLN A 35 13.17 -0.08 -8.48
CA GLN A 35 13.09 -0.39 -7.05
C GLN A 35 13.25 -1.90 -6.83
N ALA A 36 14.02 -2.28 -5.80
CA ALA A 36 14.23 -3.68 -5.45
C ALA A 36 12.93 -4.40 -5.07
N ALA A 37 12.90 -5.72 -5.25
CA ALA A 37 11.84 -6.55 -4.74
C ALA A 37 11.72 -6.39 -3.22
N ARG A 38 10.49 -6.38 -2.70
CA ARG A 38 10.28 -6.34 -1.26
C ARG A 38 10.70 -7.63 -0.58
N VAL A 39 11.04 -7.55 0.68
CA VAL A 39 11.11 -8.72 1.56
C VAL A 39 9.68 -8.97 2.07
N PRO A 40 9.05 -10.12 1.77
CA PRO A 40 7.73 -10.45 2.29
C PRO A 40 7.73 -10.48 3.82
N LYS A 41 6.63 -10.03 4.43
CA LYS A 41 6.37 -10.18 5.86
C LYS A 41 5.27 -11.23 6.06
N ASP A 42 5.45 -12.13 7.01
CA ASP A 42 4.53 -13.27 7.20
C ASP A 42 3.10 -12.86 7.54
N ASN A 43 2.95 -11.73 8.25
CA ASN A 43 1.65 -11.18 8.64
C ASN A 43 1.08 -10.15 7.65
N GLU A 44 1.76 -9.86 6.54
CA GLU A 44 1.32 -8.87 5.56
C GLU A 44 0.62 -9.52 4.37
N PHE A 45 -0.49 -8.95 3.93
CA PHE A 45 -1.10 -9.20 2.63
C PHE A 45 -0.99 -7.92 1.80
N LYS A 46 -0.11 -7.93 0.82
CA LYS A 46 0.18 -6.73 0.02
C LYS A 46 -0.45 -6.80 -1.35
N VAL A 47 -1.27 -5.81 -1.66
CA VAL A 47 -2.01 -5.70 -2.93
C VAL A 47 -1.37 -4.65 -3.81
N CYS A 48 -1.12 -4.98 -5.09
CA CYS A 48 -0.80 -3.98 -6.09
C CYS A 48 -2.08 -3.41 -6.69
N ALA A 49 -2.24 -2.10 -6.65
CA ALA A 49 -3.43 -1.39 -7.10
C ALA A 49 -3.09 -0.06 -7.76
N ASP A 50 -4.00 0.49 -8.54
CA ASP A 50 -3.89 1.86 -9.00
C ASP A 50 -4.38 2.83 -7.90
N GLN A 51 -3.62 3.89 -7.71
CA GLN A 51 -3.90 4.90 -6.70
C GLN A 51 -5.08 5.81 -7.04
N ASN A 52 -5.51 5.84 -8.32
CA ASN A 52 -6.54 6.76 -8.80
C ASN A 52 -7.34 6.16 -9.96
N ASN A 53 -8.01 5.04 -9.74
CA ASN A 53 -8.79 4.29 -10.74
C ASN A 53 -10.19 3.93 -10.21
N LEU A 54 -10.94 4.90 -9.70
CA LEU A 54 -12.33 4.65 -9.29
C LEU A 54 -13.20 4.28 -10.53
N PRO A 55 -14.16 3.38 -10.35
CA PRO A 55 -14.66 2.78 -9.11
C PRO A 55 -13.85 1.56 -8.61
N TYR A 56 -12.77 1.19 -9.27
CA TYR A 56 -11.99 -0.01 -8.96
C TYR A 56 -11.16 0.16 -7.69
N SER A 57 -10.16 1.04 -7.73
CA SER A 57 -9.27 1.28 -6.61
C SER A 57 -8.85 2.74 -6.52
N ASN A 58 -8.54 3.19 -5.31
CA ASN A 58 -7.84 4.43 -5.08
C ASN A 58 -7.02 4.35 -3.78
N GLN A 59 -6.23 5.38 -3.53
CA GLN A 59 -5.38 5.46 -2.36
C GLN A 59 -6.17 5.64 -1.05
N ALA A 60 -7.37 6.23 -1.13
CA ALA A 60 -8.26 6.39 0.01
C ALA A 60 -9.01 5.11 0.42
N GLY A 61 -8.87 4.01 -0.36
CA GLY A 61 -9.53 2.74 -0.05
C GLY A 61 -11.03 2.70 -0.40
N GLU A 62 -11.50 3.59 -1.27
CA GLU A 62 -12.94 3.76 -1.58
C GLU A 62 -13.42 2.83 -2.70
N GLY A 63 -12.51 2.34 -3.55
CA GLY A 63 -12.85 1.47 -4.67
C GLY A 63 -13.35 0.09 -4.23
N PHE A 64 -14.16 -0.58 -5.07
CA PHE A 64 -14.68 -1.88 -4.71
C PHE A 64 -13.58 -2.97 -4.64
N GLU A 65 -12.50 -2.83 -5.40
CA GLU A 65 -11.34 -3.73 -5.29
C GLU A 65 -10.58 -3.54 -3.97
N ASN A 66 -10.54 -2.31 -3.45
CA ASN A 66 -10.03 -2.06 -2.10
C ASN A 66 -10.85 -2.83 -1.05
N LYS A 67 -12.21 -2.83 -1.20
CA LYS A 67 -13.08 -3.55 -0.27
C LYS A 67 -12.93 -5.07 -0.38
N ILE A 68 -12.70 -5.60 -1.57
CA ILE A 68 -12.36 -7.01 -1.77
C ILE A 68 -11.03 -7.35 -1.07
N ALA A 69 -10.03 -6.49 -1.21
CA ALA A 69 -8.74 -6.67 -0.54
C ALA A 69 -8.88 -6.72 0.99
N GLU A 70 -9.69 -5.83 1.57
CA GLU A 70 -10.01 -5.81 3.00
C GLU A 70 -10.61 -7.15 3.47
N VAL A 71 -11.58 -7.68 2.71
CA VAL A 71 -12.21 -8.97 3.03
C VAL A 71 -11.22 -10.12 2.97
N ILE A 72 -10.39 -10.18 1.93
CA ILE A 72 -9.38 -11.24 1.79
C ILE A 72 -8.33 -11.15 2.91
N ALA A 73 -7.84 -9.96 3.22
CA ALA A 73 -6.86 -9.77 4.29
C ALA A 73 -7.42 -10.23 5.65
N ALA A 74 -8.67 -9.86 5.94
CA ALA A 74 -9.37 -10.28 7.16
C ALA A 74 -9.54 -11.81 7.24
N ASP A 75 -9.93 -12.47 6.14
CA ASP A 75 -10.08 -13.92 6.06
C ASP A 75 -8.75 -14.66 6.27
N LEU A 76 -7.66 -14.09 5.75
CA LEU A 76 -6.31 -14.61 5.93
C LEU A 76 -5.69 -14.28 7.30
N GLY A 77 -6.31 -13.44 8.11
CA GLY A 77 -5.76 -12.95 9.37
C GLY A 77 -4.48 -12.14 9.19
N LYS A 78 -4.37 -11.38 8.11
CA LYS A 78 -3.18 -10.60 7.74
C LYS A 78 -3.46 -9.11 7.69
N ASP A 79 -2.40 -8.32 7.91
CA ASP A 79 -2.44 -6.88 7.77
C ASP A 79 -2.45 -6.50 6.29
N LEU A 80 -3.46 -5.73 5.87
CA LEU A 80 -3.55 -5.24 4.50
C LEU A 80 -2.59 -4.09 4.26
N SER A 81 -1.85 -4.16 3.17
CA SER A 81 -1.03 -3.06 2.69
C SER A 81 -1.11 -2.95 1.17
N TYR A 82 -0.67 -1.83 0.63
CA TYR A 82 -0.73 -1.57 -0.80
C TYR A 82 0.64 -1.19 -1.38
N GLN A 83 0.86 -1.66 -2.60
CA GLN A 83 1.83 -1.12 -3.52
C GLN A 83 1.08 -0.38 -4.62
N PHE A 84 1.05 0.93 -4.58
CA PHE A 84 0.41 1.71 -5.61
C PHE A 84 1.30 1.92 -6.83
N TRP A 85 0.69 1.78 -8.00
CA TRP A 85 1.31 2.02 -9.29
C TRP A 85 0.22 2.39 -10.28
N HIS A 86 0.51 3.26 -11.24
CA HIS A 86 -0.47 3.56 -12.28
C HIS A 86 -0.76 2.34 -13.15
N ASP A 87 -2.04 2.00 -13.31
CA ASP A 87 -2.48 0.91 -14.19
C ASP A 87 -2.33 1.31 -15.67
N ARG A 88 -1.10 1.18 -16.14
CA ARG A 88 -0.68 1.48 -17.51
C ARG A 88 0.16 0.33 -18.04
N PHE A 89 0.61 0.51 -19.29
CA PHE A 89 1.53 -0.46 -19.91
C PHE A 89 2.69 -0.81 -18.96
N GLY A 90 2.83 -2.11 -18.71
CA GLY A 90 3.87 -2.62 -17.83
C GLY A 90 3.48 -2.71 -16.34
N PHE A 91 2.22 -2.42 -15.95
CA PHE A 91 1.76 -2.51 -14.57
C PHE A 91 2.16 -3.85 -13.92
N ILE A 92 1.70 -4.97 -14.45
CA ILE A 92 1.99 -6.32 -13.92
C ILE A 92 3.49 -6.61 -13.88
N ARG A 93 4.24 -6.22 -14.90
CA ARG A 93 5.69 -6.44 -14.95
C ARG A 93 6.43 -5.69 -13.86
N ASN A 94 6.01 -4.44 -13.58
CA ASN A 94 6.67 -3.56 -12.63
C ASN A 94 6.14 -3.73 -11.19
N THR A 95 5.11 -4.51 -10.98
CA THR A 95 4.48 -4.76 -9.67
C THR A 95 4.57 -6.23 -9.29
N LEU A 96 3.61 -7.06 -9.67
CA LEU A 96 3.54 -8.47 -9.29
C LEU A 96 4.78 -9.27 -9.73
N LYS A 97 5.18 -9.17 -11.00
CA LYS A 97 6.37 -9.86 -11.52
C LYS A 97 7.69 -9.32 -10.97
N ALA A 98 7.69 -8.12 -10.44
CA ALA A 98 8.82 -7.55 -9.71
C ALA A 98 8.79 -7.87 -8.21
N TYR A 99 7.91 -8.79 -7.78
CA TYR A 99 7.77 -9.24 -6.39
C TYR A 99 7.50 -8.09 -5.41
N ARG A 100 6.73 -7.08 -5.82
CA ARG A 100 6.41 -5.93 -4.97
C ARG A 100 5.12 -6.09 -4.18
N CYS A 101 4.29 -7.05 -4.56
CA CYS A 101 3.04 -7.40 -3.90
C CYS A 101 2.74 -8.89 -4.06
N ASP A 102 1.73 -9.36 -3.35
CA ASP A 102 1.29 -10.75 -3.39
C ASP A 102 0.24 -10.99 -4.47
N VAL A 103 -0.59 -9.97 -4.74
CA VAL A 103 -1.73 -10.09 -5.66
C VAL A 103 -2.03 -8.76 -6.36
N ILE A 104 -2.66 -8.87 -7.52
CA ILE A 104 -3.39 -7.80 -8.20
C ILE A 104 -4.86 -8.19 -8.24
N ILE A 105 -5.75 -7.28 -7.89
CA ILE A 105 -7.20 -7.46 -8.02
C ILE A 105 -7.65 -6.76 -9.31
N GLY A 106 -8.58 -7.38 -10.05
CA GLY A 106 -9.13 -6.78 -11.29
C GLY A 106 -8.39 -7.10 -12.58
N THR A 107 -7.51 -8.10 -12.57
CA THR A 107 -6.85 -8.55 -13.81
C THR A 107 -7.76 -9.39 -14.69
N ASN A 108 -7.62 -9.25 -16.00
CA ASN A 108 -8.33 -10.04 -16.99
C ASN A 108 -7.97 -11.53 -16.88
N THR A 109 -8.98 -12.40 -16.88
CA THR A 109 -8.80 -13.85 -16.73
C THR A 109 -8.08 -14.54 -17.91
N THR A 110 -7.96 -13.88 -19.04
CA THR A 110 -7.27 -14.40 -20.24
C THR A 110 -5.82 -13.91 -20.34
N TYR A 111 -5.27 -13.33 -19.29
CA TYR A 111 -3.92 -12.79 -19.34
C TYR A 111 -2.88 -13.84 -18.99
N ASP A 112 -2.26 -14.44 -20.01
CA ASP A 112 -1.32 -15.58 -19.89
C ASP A 112 -0.03 -15.30 -19.09
N ALA A 113 0.25 -14.03 -18.80
CA ALA A 113 1.48 -13.66 -18.11
C ALA A 113 1.44 -13.92 -16.60
N VAL A 114 0.27 -14.22 -16.03
CA VAL A 114 0.05 -14.47 -14.59
C VAL A 114 -0.98 -15.59 -14.39
N ASN A 115 -0.95 -16.21 -13.22
CA ASN A 115 -2.02 -17.11 -12.82
C ASN A 115 -3.22 -16.30 -12.35
N THR A 116 -4.39 -16.58 -12.90
CA THR A 116 -5.63 -15.91 -12.55
C THR A 116 -6.58 -16.84 -11.81
N THR A 117 -7.41 -16.28 -10.93
CA THR A 117 -8.51 -16.98 -10.28
C THR A 117 -9.70 -17.13 -11.23
N LYS A 118 -10.77 -17.79 -10.77
CA LYS A 118 -12.08 -17.67 -11.43
C LYS A 118 -12.55 -16.21 -11.38
N PRO A 119 -13.27 -15.74 -12.42
CA PRO A 119 -13.74 -14.36 -12.45
C PRO A 119 -14.77 -14.13 -11.32
N TYR A 120 -14.62 -13.05 -10.59
CA TYR A 120 -15.54 -12.65 -9.53
C TYR A 120 -16.56 -11.59 -10.01
N TYR A 121 -16.29 -10.90 -11.12
CA TYR A 121 -17.24 -10.01 -11.79
C TYR A 121 -16.97 -9.95 -13.30
N ARG A 122 -17.93 -9.36 -14.05
CA ARG A 122 -17.80 -9.15 -15.49
C ARG A 122 -18.08 -7.69 -15.84
N ALA A 123 -17.28 -7.13 -16.73
CA ALA A 123 -17.49 -5.82 -17.32
C ALA A 123 -17.63 -5.94 -18.83
N GLY A 124 -18.51 -5.16 -19.41
CA GLY A 124 -18.67 -5.02 -20.85
C GLY A 124 -17.92 -3.81 -21.37
N HIS A 125 -17.25 -3.94 -22.51
CA HIS A 125 -16.71 -2.81 -23.24
C HIS A 125 -17.68 -2.42 -24.33
N VAL A 126 -17.94 -1.11 -24.47
CA VAL A 126 -18.82 -0.55 -25.50
C VAL A 126 -18.10 0.56 -26.25
N TRP A 127 -18.45 0.70 -27.52
CA TRP A 127 -17.99 1.83 -28.31
C TRP A 127 -18.84 3.07 -27.97
N VAL A 128 -18.16 4.16 -27.68
CA VAL A 128 -18.81 5.46 -27.50
C VAL A 128 -18.37 6.35 -28.67
N TYR A 129 -19.36 6.88 -29.41
CA TYR A 129 -19.10 7.77 -30.52
C TYR A 129 -20.04 8.99 -30.43
N ARG A 130 -19.67 10.04 -31.13
CA ARG A 130 -20.47 11.26 -31.18
C ARG A 130 -21.74 11.01 -31.95
N LYS A 131 -22.89 11.47 -31.42
CA LYS A 131 -24.22 11.21 -31.98
C LYS A 131 -24.40 11.78 -33.38
N ASP A 132 -23.65 12.80 -33.74
CA ASP A 132 -23.73 13.63 -34.96
C ASP A 132 -22.50 13.45 -35.89
N SER A 133 -21.80 12.36 -35.74
CA SER A 133 -20.68 11.99 -36.61
C SER A 133 -21.06 10.99 -37.68
#